data_bf6d1def25f5095cbfee277013721376
#
_entry.id   bf6d1def25f5095cbfee277013721376
#
_cell.length_a   1.000
_cell.length_b   1.000
_cell.length_c   1.000
_cell.angle_alpha   90.00
_cell.angle_beta   90.00
_cell.angle_gamma   90.00
#
_symmetry.space_group_name_H-M   'P 1'
#
loop_
_entity.id
_entity.type
_entity.pdbx_description
1 polymer ?
#
loop_
_entity_poly.entity_id
_entity_poly.type
_entity_poly.pdbx_seq_one_letter_code
_entity_poly.pdbx_strand_id
1 'polypeptide(L)'
;MVASDVFDRMVNRGTVKGPDFRVIYRSPPFPTSSYTYAHDLHPDLVAKILDGFLKYAFPPEMSKALEGTTRFFPITYQKQWDVVRKVADAVGEKFTVETLKSLK
;
A
#
# COMPACT_ATOMS: atom_id res chain seq x y z
N MET A 1 -4.73 -13.02 -10.47
CA MET A 1 -3.94 -12.54 -9.32
C MET A 1 -4.84 -11.68 -8.44
N VAL A 2 -4.76 -11.83 -7.12
CA VAL A 2 -5.57 -11.07 -6.15
C VAL A 2 -4.64 -10.57 -5.04
N ALA A 3 -4.91 -9.40 -4.49
CA ALA A 3 -4.21 -8.89 -3.32
C ALA A 3 -4.59 -9.71 -2.09
N SER A 4 -3.63 -10.01 -1.20
CA SER A 4 -3.85 -10.87 -0.03
C SER A 4 -4.95 -10.33 0.88
N ASP A 5 -4.96 -9.02 1.15
CA ASP A 5 -5.96 -8.36 1.97
C ASP A 5 -7.38 -8.46 1.38
N VAL A 6 -7.51 -8.43 0.04
CA VAL A 6 -8.79 -8.62 -0.65
C VAL A 6 -9.26 -10.07 -0.49
N PHE A 7 -8.37 -11.03 -0.68
CA PHE A 7 -8.69 -12.44 -0.52
C PHE A 7 -9.14 -12.75 0.91
N ASP A 8 -8.39 -12.28 1.91
CA ASP A 8 -8.70 -12.50 3.32
C ASP A 8 -10.06 -11.88 3.70
N ARG A 9 -10.38 -10.69 3.19
CA ARG A 9 -11.71 -10.08 3.36
C ARG A 9 -12.83 -10.89 2.71
N MET A 10 -12.61 -11.48 1.55
CA MET A 10 -13.59 -12.35 0.88
C MET A 10 -13.85 -13.61 1.69
N VAL A 11 -12.80 -14.23 2.23
CA VAL A 11 -12.92 -15.40 3.13
C VAL A 11 -13.68 -15.03 4.40
N ASN A 12 -13.31 -13.93 5.05
CA ASN A 12 -13.93 -13.47 6.30
C ASN A 12 -15.42 -13.10 6.13
N ARG A 13 -15.80 -12.64 4.95
CA ARG A 13 -17.20 -12.36 4.60
C ARG A 13 -17.97 -13.60 4.14
N GLY A 14 -17.33 -14.75 4.03
CA GLY A 14 -17.93 -15.99 3.53
C GLY A 14 -18.25 -15.97 2.02
N THR A 15 -17.73 -14.99 1.27
CA THR A 15 -17.94 -14.92 -0.19
C THR A 15 -17.20 -16.03 -0.91
N VAL A 16 -16.05 -16.45 -0.37
CA VAL A 16 -15.27 -17.57 -0.86
C VAL A 16 -14.82 -18.45 0.31
N LYS A 17 -14.60 -19.73 0.06
CA LYS A 17 -14.04 -20.65 1.06
C LYS A 17 -12.54 -20.75 0.84
N GLY A 18 -11.74 -20.39 1.84
CA GLY A 18 -10.28 -20.44 1.76
C GLY A 18 -9.72 -21.79 1.27
N PRO A 19 -10.22 -22.95 1.78
CA PRO A 19 -9.77 -24.29 1.35
C PRO A 19 -10.00 -24.62 -0.13
N ASP A 20 -10.90 -23.91 -0.82
CA ASP A 20 -11.16 -24.12 -2.26
C ASP A 20 -10.05 -23.53 -3.15
N PHE A 21 -9.10 -22.82 -2.55
CA PHE A 21 -8.03 -22.12 -3.26
C PHE A 21 -6.65 -22.62 -2.82
N ARG A 22 -5.77 -22.76 -3.79
CA ARG A 22 -4.36 -23.06 -3.56
C ARG A 22 -3.52 -21.85 -3.94
N VAL A 23 -2.74 -21.35 -2.99
CA VAL A 23 -1.75 -20.30 -3.26
C VAL A 23 -0.58 -20.94 -4.02
N ILE A 24 -0.39 -20.55 -5.28
CA ILE A 24 0.69 -21.04 -6.12
C ILE A 24 1.92 -20.13 -6.08
N TYR A 25 1.74 -18.87 -5.71
CA TYR A 25 2.81 -17.89 -5.59
C TYR A 25 2.40 -16.76 -4.65
N ARG A 26 3.34 -16.29 -3.82
CA ARG A 26 3.23 -15.07 -3.03
C ARG A 26 4.33 -14.10 -3.44
N SER A 27 3.95 -12.89 -3.84
CA SER A 27 4.91 -11.82 -4.07
C SER A 27 5.52 -11.33 -2.75
N PRO A 28 6.71 -10.71 -2.78
CA PRO A 28 7.14 -9.88 -1.67
C PRO A 28 6.09 -8.79 -1.35
N PRO A 29 5.92 -8.42 -0.07
CA PRO A 29 4.96 -7.39 0.31
C PRO A 29 5.35 -6.02 -0.23
N PHE A 30 4.34 -5.24 -0.62
CA PHE A 30 4.47 -3.83 -0.98
C PHE A 30 3.28 -3.05 -0.44
N PRO A 31 3.41 -1.72 -0.23
CA PRO A 31 2.31 -0.92 0.27
C PRO A 31 1.14 -0.90 -0.73
N THR A 32 -0.08 -1.10 -0.24
CA THR A 32 -1.29 -1.00 -1.06
C THR A 32 -1.83 0.42 -1.11
N SER A 33 -1.62 1.17 -0.04
CA SER A 33 -2.03 2.58 0.09
C SER A 33 -0.98 3.35 0.86
N SER A 34 -0.64 4.52 0.38
CA SER A 34 0.30 5.41 1.06
C SER A 34 -0.10 6.86 0.88
N TYR A 35 0.17 7.66 1.87
CA TYR A 35 0.02 9.11 1.82
C TYR A 35 1.37 9.73 1.50
N THR A 36 1.37 10.68 0.59
CA THR A 36 2.56 11.44 0.20
C THR A 36 2.31 12.93 0.39
N TYR A 37 3.35 13.67 0.65
CA TYR A 37 3.31 15.12 0.66
C TYR A 37 4.15 15.69 -0.49
N ALA A 38 3.84 16.92 -0.91
CA ALA A 38 4.60 17.59 -1.97
C ALA A 38 6.03 17.88 -1.49
N HIS A 39 7.00 17.68 -2.38
CA HIS A 39 8.43 17.81 -2.05
C HIS A 39 8.86 19.25 -1.73
N ASP A 40 8.08 20.23 -2.13
CA ASP A 40 8.32 21.67 -1.95
C ASP A 40 7.60 22.28 -0.75
N LEU A 41 6.98 21.45 0.11
CA LEU A 41 6.40 21.93 1.36
C LEU A 41 7.49 22.44 2.32
N HIS A 42 7.14 23.49 3.07
CA HIS A 42 8.03 24.03 4.10
C HIS A 42 8.37 22.93 5.14
N PRO A 43 9.64 22.77 5.56
CA PRO A 43 10.06 21.70 6.46
C PRO A 43 9.28 21.64 7.78
N ASP A 44 8.94 22.79 8.38
CA ASP A 44 8.15 22.83 9.62
C ASP A 44 6.73 22.27 9.42
N LEU A 45 6.14 22.48 8.24
CA LEU A 45 4.84 21.94 7.91
C LEU A 45 4.91 20.43 7.72
N VAL A 46 5.94 19.95 7.02
CA VAL A 46 6.19 18.51 6.87
C VAL A 46 6.34 17.85 8.23
N ALA A 47 7.13 18.43 9.13
CA ALA A 47 7.32 17.90 10.48
C ALA A 47 6.00 17.80 11.26
N LYS A 48 5.15 18.82 11.19
CA LYS A 48 3.82 18.83 11.84
C LYS A 48 2.87 17.79 11.23
N ILE A 49 2.87 17.66 9.90
CA ILE A 49 2.05 16.66 9.21
C ILE A 49 2.47 15.25 9.62
N LEU A 50 3.77 14.95 9.56
CA LEU A 50 4.30 13.64 9.95
C LEU A 50 4.01 13.34 11.43
N ASP A 51 4.21 14.30 12.32
CA ASP A 51 3.92 14.13 13.74
C ASP A 51 2.45 13.79 13.97
N GLY A 52 1.53 14.50 13.31
CA GLY A 52 0.09 14.25 13.39
C GLY A 52 -0.28 12.85 12.90
N PHE A 53 0.23 12.43 11.73
CA PHE A 53 -0.05 11.10 11.20
C PHE A 53 0.54 9.99 12.07
N LEU A 54 1.81 10.09 12.47
CA LEU A 54 2.49 9.01 13.19
C LEU A 54 2.01 8.87 14.65
N LYS A 55 1.48 9.93 15.25
CA LYS A 55 0.89 9.89 16.59
C LYS A 55 -0.58 9.45 16.60
N TYR A 56 -1.25 9.54 15.47
CA TYR A 56 -2.67 9.17 15.38
C TYR A 56 -2.86 7.67 15.61
N ALA A 57 -3.59 7.34 16.66
CA ALA A 57 -4.00 5.96 16.95
C ALA A 57 -5.33 5.67 16.29
N PHE A 58 -5.43 4.57 15.55
CA PHE A 58 -6.67 4.19 14.89
C PHE A 58 -7.73 3.78 15.90
N PRO A 59 -8.99 4.23 15.74
CA PRO A 59 -10.11 3.69 16.50
C PRO A 59 -10.22 2.16 16.33
N PRO A 60 -10.78 1.43 17.29
CA PRO A 60 -10.90 -0.03 17.23
C PRO A 60 -11.57 -0.55 15.96
N GLU A 61 -12.59 0.13 15.47
CA GLU A 61 -13.29 -0.24 14.23
C GLU A 61 -12.39 -0.11 13.01
N MET A 62 -11.60 0.95 12.93
CA MET A 62 -10.64 1.16 11.87
C MET A 62 -9.50 0.14 11.94
N SER A 63 -8.98 -0.12 13.14
CA SER A 63 -7.95 -1.14 13.35
C SER A 63 -8.45 -2.52 12.92
N LYS A 64 -9.69 -2.87 13.24
CA LYS A 64 -10.32 -4.13 12.80
C LYS A 64 -10.44 -4.21 11.27
N ALA A 65 -10.81 -3.12 10.62
CA ALA A 65 -10.92 -3.04 9.15
C ALA A 65 -9.55 -3.12 8.46
N LEU A 66 -8.48 -2.71 9.15
CA LEU A 66 -7.09 -2.72 8.69
C LEU A 66 -6.27 -3.88 9.30
N GLU A 67 -6.92 -5.00 9.56
CA GLU A 67 -6.29 -6.27 10.00
C GLU A 67 -5.39 -6.13 11.25
N GLY A 68 -5.82 -5.30 12.18
CA GLY A 68 -5.12 -5.09 13.46
C GLY A 68 -4.05 -4.00 13.42
N THR A 69 -3.86 -3.32 12.30
CA THR A 69 -2.99 -2.14 12.22
C THR A 69 -3.55 -1.03 13.10
N THR A 70 -2.74 -0.48 14.00
CA THR A 70 -3.18 0.48 15.02
C THR A 70 -2.79 1.92 14.73
N ARG A 71 -1.86 2.15 13.81
CA ARG A 71 -1.37 3.49 13.44
C ARG A 71 -0.65 3.50 12.11
N PHE A 72 -0.41 4.68 11.58
CA PHE A 72 0.47 4.89 10.43
C PHE A 72 1.93 4.60 10.79
N PHE A 73 2.71 4.19 9.79
CA PHE A 73 4.15 4.01 9.92
C PHE A 73 4.87 4.65 8.73
N PRO A 74 6.10 5.14 8.92
CA PRO A 74 6.84 5.78 7.85
C PRO A 74 7.34 4.76 6.85
N ILE A 75 7.24 5.11 5.58
CA ILE A 75 7.80 4.33 4.47
C ILE A 75 8.64 5.25 3.57
N THR A 76 9.57 4.65 2.84
CA THR A 76 10.26 5.34 1.74
C THR A 76 9.97 4.62 0.44
N TYR A 77 9.77 5.38 -0.61
CA TYR A 77 9.47 4.79 -1.90
C TYR A 77 10.64 3.95 -2.44
N GLN A 78 11.87 4.29 -2.08
CA GLN A 78 13.05 3.53 -2.50
C GLN A 78 13.06 2.10 -1.99
N LYS A 79 12.64 1.88 -0.74
CA LYS A 79 12.66 0.56 -0.09
C LYS A 79 11.36 -0.22 -0.33
N GLN A 80 10.25 0.36 0.04
CA GLN A 80 8.98 -0.37 0.07
C GLN A 80 8.35 -0.58 -1.31
N TRP A 81 8.68 0.28 -2.29
CA TRP A 81 8.20 0.16 -3.67
C TRP A 81 9.21 -0.49 -4.63
N ASP A 82 10.31 -1.02 -4.13
CA ASP A 82 11.34 -1.68 -4.94
C ASP A 82 10.80 -2.87 -5.73
N VAL A 83 9.92 -3.66 -5.12
CA VAL A 83 9.26 -4.79 -5.79
C VAL A 83 8.45 -4.33 -7.00
N VAL A 84 7.70 -3.24 -6.88
CA VAL A 84 6.89 -2.69 -7.97
C VAL A 84 7.79 -2.23 -9.13
N ARG A 85 8.92 -1.57 -8.82
CA ARG A 85 9.89 -1.18 -9.84
C ARG A 85 10.49 -2.38 -10.56
N LYS A 86 10.92 -3.40 -9.81
CA LYS A 86 11.46 -4.62 -10.40
C LYS A 86 10.48 -5.34 -11.31
N VAL A 87 9.21 -5.37 -10.94
CA VAL A 87 8.15 -5.94 -11.80
C VAL A 87 7.96 -5.08 -13.05
N ALA A 88 7.91 -3.75 -12.91
CA ALA A 88 7.78 -2.84 -14.04
C ALA A 88 8.96 -3.01 -15.02
N ASP A 89 10.18 -3.07 -14.51
CA ASP A 89 11.38 -3.30 -15.32
C ASP A 89 11.31 -4.65 -16.06
N ALA A 90 10.87 -5.69 -15.37
CA ALA A 90 10.76 -7.04 -15.94
C ALA A 90 9.73 -7.15 -17.07
N VAL A 91 8.65 -6.35 -17.02
CA VAL A 91 7.62 -6.30 -18.08
C VAL A 91 7.85 -5.17 -19.11
N GLY A 92 8.94 -4.41 -18.96
CA GLY A 92 9.29 -3.32 -19.86
C GLY A 92 8.45 -2.03 -19.69
N GLU A 93 7.71 -1.92 -18.59
CA GLU A 93 6.93 -0.71 -18.28
C GLU A 93 7.83 0.42 -17.80
N LYS A 94 7.63 1.60 -18.39
CA LYS A 94 8.37 2.81 -18.02
C LYS A 94 7.40 3.83 -17.41
N PHE A 95 7.65 4.22 -16.19
CA PHE A 95 6.90 5.30 -15.53
C PHE A 95 7.52 6.66 -15.90
N THR A 96 7.23 7.14 -17.10
CA THR A 96 7.63 8.46 -17.59
C THR A 96 6.45 9.42 -17.59
N VAL A 97 6.74 10.71 -17.74
CA VAL A 97 5.68 11.73 -17.88
C VAL A 97 4.82 11.47 -19.10
N GLU A 98 5.41 10.95 -20.17
CA GLU A 98 4.71 10.61 -21.42
C GLU A 98 3.74 9.44 -21.21
N THR A 99 4.19 8.37 -20.53
CA THR A 99 3.31 7.22 -20.23
C THR A 99 2.17 7.60 -19.30
N LEU A 100 2.41 8.48 -18.31
CA LEU A 100 1.36 8.99 -17.43
C LEU A 100 0.33 9.86 -18.16
N LYS A 101 0.74 10.64 -19.18
CA LYS A 101 -0.18 11.43 -19.98
C LYS A 101 -1.05 10.58 -20.90
N SER A 102 -0.56 9.43 -21.35
CA SER A 102 -1.33 8.51 -22.20
C SER A 102 -2.42 7.72 -21.44
N LEU A 103 -2.40 7.75 -20.11
CA LEU A 103 -3.41 7.08 -19.27
C LEU A 103 -4.63 7.96 -18.95
N LYS A 104 -4.69 9.18 -19.47
CA LYS A 104 -5.84 10.09 -19.38
C LYS A 104 -6.63 10.06 -20.69
#